data_2240a477d8ee98a4a43f2507f59faaf6
#
_entry.id   2240a477d8ee98a4a43f2507f59faaf6
#
_cell.length_a   1.000
_cell.length_b   1.000
_cell.length_c   1.000
_cell.angle_alpha   90.00
_cell.angle_beta   90.00
_cell.angle_gamma   90.00
#
_symmetry.space_group_name_H-M   'P 1'
#
loop_
_entity.id
_entity.type
_entity.pdbx_description
1 polymer ?
#
loop_
_entity_poly.entity_id
_entity_poly.type
_entity_poly.pdbx_seq_one_letter_code
_entity_poly.pdbx_strand_id
1 'polypeptide(L)'
;MGAVLSLEALDRVCTGVAPRKLVAASVARSQLKRHRVDAAAECAHALLADCGASALDLSANEACMLERGLSSLDARMQAHFDRARALAEYLAANEMVRNVRYPGLTSHPDHAVATGILEHGFGPAVEFDLIERSAGELFDTLPGEFRTSPAGGSTTRLSAPRGKQGGAIRLFAGTDDPLQVAATLDNALRK
;
A
#
# COMPACT_ATOMS: atom_id res chain seq x y z
N MET A 1 -15.98 0.21 -4.59
CA MET A 1 -15.56 -0.54 -5.80
C MET A 1 -14.11 -0.93 -5.58
N GLY A 2 -13.83 -2.10 -5.01
CA GLY A 2 -12.45 -2.58 -4.95
C GLY A 2 -12.01 -2.85 -6.38
N ALA A 3 -10.81 -2.45 -6.72
CA ALA A 3 -10.24 -2.70 -8.00
C ALA A 3 -10.37 -4.20 -8.31
N VAL A 4 -11.25 -4.53 -9.23
CA VAL A 4 -11.17 -5.82 -9.91
C VAL A 4 -9.89 -5.72 -10.71
N LEU A 5 -8.82 -6.29 -10.17
CA LEU A 5 -7.63 -6.52 -10.98
C LEU A 5 -8.12 -7.33 -12.19
N SER A 6 -8.03 -6.75 -13.38
CA SER A 6 -8.33 -7.50 -14.59
C SER A 6 -7.41 -8.71 -14.63
N LEU A 7 -7.83 -9.78 -15.29
CA LEU A 7 -6.97 -10.96 -15.51
C LEU A 7 -5.60 -10.57 -16.08
N GLU A 8 -5.53 -9.54 -16.95
CA GLU A 8 -4.28 -8.99 -17.48
C GLU A 8 -3.41 -8.28 -16.44
N ALA A 9 -4.02 -7.62 -15.45
CA ALA A 9 -3.27 -7.00 -14.36
C ALA A 9 -2.74 -8.06 -13.38
N LEU A 10 -3.50 -9.14 -13.17
CA LEU A 10 -3.07 -10.32 -12.43
C LEU A 10 -1.92 -11.04 -13.16
N ASP A 11 -1.98 -11.17 -14.47
CA ASP A 11 -0.91 -11.79 -15.26
C ASP A 11 0.39 -10.97 -15.17
N ARG A 12 0.33 -9.65 -15.26
CA ARG A 12 1.50 -8.78 -15.06
C ARG A 12 2.11 -8.86 -13.66
N VAL A 13 1.30 -9.03 -12.63
CA VAL A 13 1.78 -9.23 -11.26
C VAL A 13 2.34 -10.64 -11.07
N CYS A 14 1.80 -11.63 -11.77
CA CYS A 14 2.18 -13.02 -11.65
C CYS A 14 3.41 -13.42 -12.50
N THR A 15 3.82 -12.64 -13.50
CA THR A 15 5.04 -12.90 -14.28
C THR A 15 6.34 -12.54 -13.53
N GLY A 16 6.25 -11.80 -12.43
CA GLY A 16 7.35 -11.65 -11.47
C GLY A 16 7.20 -12.67 -10.35
N VAL A 17 8.27 -13.09 -9.76
CA VAL A 17 8.49 -14.12 -8.72
C VAL A 17 7.49 -14.13 -7.53
N ALA A 18 6.44 -13.32 -7.55
CA ALA A 18 5.38 -13.35 -6.55
C ALA A 18 4.57 -14.65 -6.66
N PRO A 19 4.34 -15.35 -5.57
CA PRO A 19 3.59 -16.59 -5.62
C PRO A 19 2.17 -16.32 -6.15
N ARG A 20 1.89 -16.77 -7.35
CA ARG A 20 0.57 -16.76 -8.02
C ARG A 20 -0.54 -17.23 -7.08
N LYS A 21 -0.21 -18.17 -6.21
CA LYS A 21 -1.03 -18.70 -5.11
C LYS A 21 -1.62 -17.63 -4.17
N LEU A 22 -0.80 -16.68 -3.72
CA LEU A 22 -1.21 -15.61 -2.79
C LEU A 22 -2.16 -14.60 -3.45
N VAL A 23 -1.90 -14.28 -4.70
CA VAL A 23 -2.72 -13.34 -5.47
C VAL A 23 -4.09 -13.96 -5.75
N ALA A 24 -4.14 -15.23 -6.16
CA ALA A 24 -5.38 -15.95 -6.41
C ALA A 24 -6.26 -16.06 -5.15
N ALA A 25 -5.68 -16.39 -4.00
CA ALA A 25 -6.41 -16.48 -2.73
C ALA A 25 -6.93 -15.12 -2.25
N SER A 26 -6.14 -14.06 -2.42
CA SER A 26 -6.54 -12.69 -2.06
C SER A 26 -7.71 -12.20 -2.91
N VAL A 27 -7.66 -12.44 -4.23
CA VAL A 27 -8.75 -12.10 -5.16
C VAL A 27 -10.01 -12.88 -4.83
N ALA A 28 -9.91 -14.19 -4.64
CA ALA A 28 -11.05 -15.05 -4.31
C ALA A 28 -11.73 -14.58 -3.01
N ARG A 29 -10.96 -14.26 -1.95
CA ARG A 29 -11.55 -13.76 -0.70
C ARG A 29 -12.23 -12.40 -0.86
N SER A 30 -11.64 -11.48 -1.60
CA SER A 30 -12.24 -10.17 -1.85
C SER A 30 -13.58 -10.28 -2.62
N GLN A 31 -13.70 -11.24 -3.52
CA GLN A 31 -14.92 -11.53 -4.25
C GLN A 31 -15.98 -12.22 -3.38
N LEU A 32 -15.58 -13.15 -2.52
CA LEU A 32 -16.45 -13.81 -1.54
C LEU A 32 -17.11 -12.80 -0.59
N LYS A 33 -16.35 -11.83 -0.07
CA LYS A 33 -16.89 -10.76 0.79
C LYS A 33 -17.93 -9.87 0.10
N ARG A 34 -17.94 -9.83 -1.23
CA ARG A 34 -18.89 -9.02 -2.02
C ARG A 34 -20.12 -9.78 -2.49
N HIS A 35 -20.45 -10.91 -1.90
CA HIS A 35 -21.55 -11.77 -2.33
C HIS A 35 -21.48 -12.20 -3.81
N ARG A 36 -20.29 -12.27 -4.39
CA ARG A 36 -20.05 -12.78 -5.75
C ARG A 36 -19.34 -14.13 -5.69
N VAL A 37 -19.93 -15.07 -4.97
CA VAL A 37 -19.35 -16.41 -4.77
C VAL A 37 -19.11 -17.12 -6.10
N ASP A 38 -20.04 -17.00 -7.04
CA ASP A 38 -19.92 -17.63 -8.36
C ASP A 38 -18.78 -17.03 -9.17
N ALA A 39 -18.68 -15.70 -9.22
CA ALA A 39 -17.59 -15.01 -9.92
C ALA A 39 -16.21 -15.28 -9.28
N ALA A 40 -16.15 -15.49 -7.97
CA ALA A 40 -14.91 -15.86 -7.28
C ALA A 40 -14.50 -17.29 -7.60
N ALA A 41 -15.45 -18.21 -7.67
CA ALA A 41 -15.21 -19.60 -8.07
C ALA A 41 -14.74 -19.68 -9.53
N GLU A 42 -15.42 -18.99 -10.44
CA GLU A 42 -15.01 -18.91 -11.86
C GLU A 42 -13.60 -18.33 -12.03
N CYS A 43 -13.28 -17.23 -11.32
CA CYS A 43 -11.95 -16.63 -11.35
C CYS A 43 -10.89 -17.58 -10.78
N ALA A 44 -11.18 -18.30 -9.70
CA ALA A 44 -10.28 -19.30 -9.13
C ALA A 44 -10.07 -20.48 -10.08
N HIS A 45 -11.13 -20.97 -10.72
CA HIS A 45 -11.05 -22.03 -11.72
C HIS A 45 -10.25 -21.62 -12.95
N ALA A 46 -10.45 -20.41 -13.46
CA ALA A 46 -9.69 -19.89 -14.59
C ALA A 46 -8.20 -19.77 -14.26
N LEU A 47 -7.86 -19.27 -13.07
CA LEU A 47 -6.48 -19.19 -12.59
C LEU A 47 -5.83 -20.57 -12.39
N LEU A 48 -6.59 -21.54 -11.89
CA LEU A 48 -6.13 -22.92 -11.75
C LEU A 48 -5.87 -23.59 -13.10
N ALA A 49 -6.75 -23.36 -14.08
CA ALA A 49 -6.60 -23.88 -15.45
C ALA A 49 -5.36 -23.30 -16.14
N ASP A 50 -5.12 -22.00 -16.00
CA ASP A 50 -4.01 -21.29 -16.66
C ASP A 50 -2.64 -21.61 -16.04
N CYS A 51 -2.60 -21.84 -14.73
CA CYS A 51 -1.35 -22.08 -14.01
C CYS A 51 -0.92 -23.55 -13.92
N GLY A 52 -1.79 -24.47 -14.32
CA GLY A 52 -1.62 -25.91 -14.08
C GLY A 52 -1.85 -26.27 -12.60
N ALA A 53 -2.62 -27.33 -12.34
CA ALA A 53 -3.03 -27.71 -10.98
C ALA A 53 -1.83 -27.92 -10.03
N SER A 54 -0.77 -28.56 -10.51
CA SER A 54 0.44 -28.86 -9.72
C SER A 54 1.22 -27.62 -9.25
N ALA A 55 1.07 -26.47 -9.91
CA ALA A 55 1.75 -25.23 -9.53
C ALA A 55 1.05 -24.48 -8.38
N LEU A 56 -0.15 -24.90 -8.01
CA LEU A 56 -1.02 -24.21 -7.04
C LEU A 56 -1.26 -25.01 -5.76
N ASP A 57 -0.71 -26.21 -5.66
CA ASP A 57 -0.84 -27.03 -4.46
C ASP A 57 -0.11 -26.40 -3.28
N LEU A 58 -0.88 -26.01 -2.28
CA LEU A 58 -0.36 -25.56 -0.99
C LEU A 58 -0.21 -26.75 -0.05
N SER A 59 0.91 -26.85 0.62
CA SER A 59 1.02 -27.73 1.78
C SER A 59 0.06 -27.27 2.90
N ALA A 60 -0.31 -28.17 3.79
CA ALA A 60 -1.19 -27.85 4.92
C ALA A 60 -0.64 -26.69 5.77
N ASN A 61 0.66 -26.61 5.95
CA ASN A 61 1.30 -25.51 6.69
C ASN A 61 1.17 -24.17 5.95
N GLU A 62 1.41 -24.14 4.62
CA GLU A 62 1.23 -22.93 3.82
C GLU A 62 -0.22 -22.45 3.80
N ALA A 63 -1.17 -23.39 3.71
CA ALA A 63 -2.59 -23.08 3.78
C ALA A 63 -2.97 -22.44 5.12
N CYS A 64 -2.48 -23.00 6.23
CA CYS A 64 -2.69 -22.45 7.57
C CYS A 64 -2.08 -21.04 7.72
N MET A 65 -0.85 -20.84 7.23
CA MET A 65 -0.21 -19.51 7.26
C MET A 65 -0.99 -18.49 6.41
N LEU A 66 -1.48 -18.90 5.26
CA LEU A 66 -2.30 -18.05 4.40
C LEU A 66 -3.62 -17.67 5.08
N GLU A 67 -4.30 -18.62 5.68
CA GLU A 67 -5.54 -18.39 6.42
C GLU A 67 -5.35 -17.39 7.56
N ARG A 68 -4.29 -17.56 8.36
CA ARG A 68 -3.93 -16.60 9.43
C ARG A 68 -3.61 -15.22 8.87
N GLY A 69 -2.88 -15.13 7.76
CA GLY A 69 -2.58 -13.88 7.09
C GLY A 69 -3.84 -13.16 6.58
N LEU A 70 -4.77 -13.92 6.03
CA LEU A 70 -6.04 -13.39 5.51
C LEU A 70 -7.01 -13.00 6.61
N SER A 71 -7.05 -13.73 7.71
CA SER A 71 -7.96 -13.43 8.84
C SER A 71 -7.70 -12.06 9.48
N SER A 72 -6.45 -11.61 9.49
CA SER A 72 -6.03 -10.32 10.04
C SER A 72 -5.91 -9.20 9.00
N LEU A 73 -6.14 -9.47 7.71
CA LEU A 73 -5.85 -8.54 6.63
C LEU A 73 -6.63 -7.23 6.76
N ASP A 74 -7.92 -7.31 7.03
CA ASP A 74 -8.78 -6.12 7.12
C ASP A 74 -8.33 -5.18 8.24
N ALA A 75 -8.06 -5.73 9.43
CA ALA A 75 -7.62 -4.94 10.58
C ALA A 75 -6.24 -4.29 10.31
N ARG A 76 -5.33 -5.03 9.66
CA ARG A 76 -4.02 -4.49 9.29
C ARG A 76 -4.15 -3.38 8.24
N MET A 77 -4.96 -3.59 7.21
CA MET A 77 -5.18 -2.57 6.17
C MET A 77 -5.84 -1.31 6.74
N GLN A 78 -6.83 -1.47 7.64
CA GLN A 78 -7.43 -0.31 8.31
C GLN A 78 -6.38 0.46 9.12
N ALA A 79 -5.54 -0.24 9.87
CA ALA A 79 -4.45 0.39 10.61
C ALA A 79 -3.48 1.17 9.71
N HIS A 80 -3.13 0.65 8.53
CA HIS A 80 -2.32 1.36 7.56
C HIS A 80 -3.01 2.63 7.02
N PHE A 81 -4.31 2.56 6.74
CA PHE A 81 -5.08 3.68 6.19
C PHE A 81 -5.25 4.81 7.21
N ASP A 82 -5.54 4.48 8.47
CA ASP A 82 -5.70 5.45 9.56
C ASP A 82 -4.37 6.20 9.81
N ARG A 83 -3.25 5.47 9.79
CA ARG A 83 -1.92 6.06 9.97
C ARG A 83 -1.50 6.91 8.78
N ALA A 84 -1.78 6.45 7.56
CA ALA A 84 -1.51 7.23 6.36
C ALA A 84 -2.27 8.55 6.37
N ARG A 85 -3.52 8.54 6.82
CA ARG A 85 -4.32 9.75 6.96
C ARG A 85 -3.72 10.71 7.99
N ALA A 86 -3.38 10.21 9.18
CA ALA A 86 -2.76 11.02 10.22
C ALA A 86 -1.43 11.65 9.76
N LEU A 87 -0.59 10.86 9.07
CA LEU A 87 0.66 11.34 8.52
C LEU A 87 0.47 12.32 7.36
N ALA A 88 -0.56 12.14 6.53
CA ALA A 88 -0.89 13.10 5.46
C ALA A 88 -1.36 14.44 6.02
N GLU A 89 -2.19 14.43 7.07
CA GLU A 89 -2.64 15.63 7.77
C GLU A 89 -1.44 16.34 8.44
N TYR A 90 -0.55 15.59 9.10
CA TYR A 90 0.69 16.14 9.67
C TYR A 90 1.58 16.78 8.59
N LEU A 91 1.83 16.09 7.49
CA LEU A 91 2.66 16.60 6.40
C LEU A 91 2.03 17.85 5.74
N ALA A 92 0.72 17.88 5.59
CA ALA A 92 0.01 19.03 5.02
C ALA A 92 0.09 20.28 5.90
N ALA A 93 0.26 20.11 7.21
CA ALA A 93 0.45 21.20 8.17
C ALA A 93 1.93 21.60 8.38
N ASN A 94 2.89 20.86 7.80
CA ASN A 94 4.31 21.09 8.00
C ASN A 94 4.86 22.14 7.02
N GLU A 95 5.50 23.19 7.55
CA GLU A 95 6.02 24.32 6.77
C GLU A 95 7.17 23.95 5.81
N MET A 96 7.85 22.83 6.03
CA MET A 96 8.95 22.35 5.18
C MET A 96 8.47 21.52 3.97
N VAL A 97 7.16 21.23 3.91
CA VAL A 97 6.54 20.33 2.95
C VAL A 97 5.53 21.09 2.08
N ARG A 98 5.43 20.69 0.81
CA ARG A 98 4.42 21.20 -0.11
C ARG A 98 3.84 20.07 -0.95
N ASN A 99 2.74 20.37 -1.63
CA ASN A 99 2.11 19.46 -2.59
C ASN A 99 1.83 18.07 -2.01
N VAL A 100 1.28 18.00 -0.81
CA VAL A 100 0.89 16.71 -0.22
C VAL A 100 -0.26 16.11 -1.03
N ARG A 101 -0.03 14.97 -1.61
CA ARG A 101 -0.98 14.22 -2.46
C ARG A 101 -1.45 12.98 -1.71
N TYR A 102 -2.64 13.05 -1.19
CA TYR A 102 -3.33 11.94 -0.55
C TYR A 102 -4.84 12.08 -0.78
N PRO A 103 -5.50 11.10 -1.40
CA PRO A 103 -6.93 11.23 -1.75
C PRO A 103 -7.86 11.43 -0.55
N GLY A 104 -7.41 11.10 0.66
CA GLY A 104 -8.14 11.35 1.91
C GLY A 104 -8.14 12.80 2.40
N LEU A 105 -7.28 13.67 1.85
CA LEU A 105 -7.29 15.10 2.16
C LEU A 105 -8.32 15.82 1.30
N THR A 106 -9.07 16.76 1.89
CA THR A 106 -10.06 17.57 1.17
C THR A 106 -9.44 18.49 0.10
N SER A 107 -8.15 18.78 0.22
CA SER A 107 -7.37 19.54 -0.74
C SER A 107 -7.00 18.73 -2.00
N HIS A 108 -7.17 17.41 -2.00
CA HIS A 108 -6.85 16.58 -3.15
C HIS A 108 -7.90 16.74 -4.26
N PRO A 109 -7.51 16.95 -5.52
CA PRO A 109 -8.46 17.21 -6.61
C PRO A 109 -9.49 16.09 -6.79
N ASP A 110 -9.09 14.84 -6.57
CA ASP A 110 -9.97 13.67 -6.73
C ASP A 110 -10.61 13.21 -5.41
N HIS A 111 -10.57 14.02 -4.34
CA HIS A 111 -11.12 13.64 -3.03
C HIS A 111 -12.58 13.20 -3.11
N ALA A 112 -13.42 13.96 -3.80
CA ALA A 112 -14.85 13.65 -3.94
C ALA A 112 -15.09 12.32 -4.68
N VAL A 113 -14.32 12.06 -5.73
CA VAL A 113 -14.38 10.80 -6.48
C VAL A 113 -13.89 9.63 -5.62
N ALA A 114 -12.76 9.82 -4.94
CA ALA A 114 -12.19 8.81 -4.06
C ALA A 114 -13.15 8.43 -2.92
N THR A 115 -13.79 9.42 -2.30
CA THR A 115 -14.79 9.21 -1.24
C THR A 115 -16.01 8.44 -1.74
N GLY A 116 -16.41 8.63 -3.00
CA GLY A 116 -17.52 7.89 -3.59
C GLY A 116 -17.21 6.44 -3.96
N ILE A 117 -15.91 6.09 -4.08
CA ILE A 117 -15.47 4.77 -4.55
C ILE A 117 -14.86 3.93 -3.44
N LEU A 118 -14.10 4.55 -2.53
CA LEU A 118 -13.33 3.87 -1.49
C LEU A 118 -14.09 3.85 -0.17
N GLU A 119 -14.51 2.65 0.25
CA GLU A 119 -15.37 2.48 1.44
C GLU A 119 -14.61 2.42 2.77
N HIS A 120 -13.32 2.01 2.74
CA HIS A 120 -12.59 1.66 3.97
C HIS A 120 -11.32 2.51 4.21
N GLY A 121 -11.04 3.47 3.34
CA GLY A 121 -9.87 4.34 3.44
C GLY A 121 -9.19 4.56 2.09
N PHE A 122 -8.20 5.45 2.08
CA PHE A 122 -7.63 6.02 0.85
C PHE A 122 -6.26 5.43 0.48
N GLY A 123 -5.89 4.31 1.09
CA GLY A 123 -4.62 3.64 0.86
C GLY A 123 -3.53 4.06 1.84
N PRO A 124 -2.39 3.33 1.85
CA PRO A 124 -1.30 3.56 2.80
C PRO A 124 -0.22 4.52 2.29
N ALA A 125 -0.34 5.03 1.07
CA ALA A 125 0.69 5.83 0.42
C ALA A 125 0.35 7.32 0.41
N VAL A 126 1.29 8.14 0.85
CA VAL A 126 1.23 9.61 0.83
C VAL A 126 2.40 10.11 -0.01
N GLU A 127 2.15 11.03 -0.94
CA GLU A 127 3.21 11.68 -1.70
C GLU A 127 3.33 13.15 -1.30
N PHE A 128 4.57 13.66 -1.28
CA PHE A 128 4.84 15.05 -0.95
C PHE A 128 6.14 15.55 -1.57
N ASP A 129 6.27 16.86 -1.68
CA ASP A 129 7.49 17.54 -2.12
C ASP A 129 8.07 18.35 -0.95
N LEU A 130 9.38 18.57 -0.96
CA LEU A 130 10.07 19.47 -0.02
C LEU A 130 10.14 20.89 -0.61
N ILE A 131 10.18 21.91 0.27
CA ILE A 131 10.25 23.31 -0.16
C ILE A 131 11.66 23.72 -0.51
N GLU A 132 12.62 23.56 0.41
CA GLU A 132 14.00 24.10 0.26
C GLU A 132 15.08 23.03 0.22
N ARG A 133 14.71 21.75 0.42
CA ARG A 133 15.65 20.65 0.50
C ARG A 133 15.44 19.65 -0.63
N SER A 134 16.50 18.97 -1.01
CA SER A 134 16.43 17.83 -1.91
C SER A 134 15.98 16.57 -1.17
N ALA A 135 15.39 15.63 -1.91
CA ALA A 135 15.08 14.33 -1.35
C ALA A 135 16.32 13.59 -0.82
N GLY A 136 17.49 13.78 -1.48
CA GLY A 136 18.75 13.18 -1.06
C GLY A 136 19.15 13.61 0.35
N GLU A 137 19.12 14.90 0.64
CA GLU A 137 19.45 15.44 1.95
C GLU A 137 18.50 14.93 3.05
N LEU A 138 17.22 14.81 2.75
CA LEU A 138 16.27 14.19 3.68
C LEU A 138 16.65 12.73 3.94
N PHE A 139 16.93 11.97 2.88
CA PHE A 139 17.26 10.55 3.01
C PHE A 139 18.57 10.33 3.77
N ASP A 140 19.53 11.24 3.71
CA ASP A 140 20.79 11.16 4.47
C ASP A 140 20.59 11.36 5.98
N THR A 141 19.54 12.10 6.37
CA THR A 141 19.22 12.36 7.78
C THR A 141 18.25 11.34 8.39
N LEU A 142 17.52 10.60 7.57
CA LEU A 142 16.56 9.60 8.06
C LEU A 142 17.26 8.34 8.60
N PRO A 143 16.71 7.70 9.64
CA PRO A 143 17.15 6.37 10.08
C PRO A 143 17.07 5.35 8.94
N GLY A 144 17.99 4.37 8.95
CA GLY A 144 18.10 3.37 7.89
C GLY A 144 16.83 2.56 7.63
N GLU A 145 16.05 2.29 8.67
CA GLU A 145 14.77 1.58 8.61
C GLU A 145 13.72 2.30 7.76
N PHE A 146 13.74 3.64 7.72
CA PHE A 146 12.85 4.44 6.87
C PHE A 146 13.24 4.43 5.40
N ARG A 147 14.48 4.07 5.08
CA ARG A 147 15.06 4.12 3.73
C ARG A 147 15.05 2.79 2.99
N THR A 148 14.55 1.73 3.61
CA THR A 148 14.61 0.38 3.05
C THR A 148 13.52 0.14 2.02
N SER A 149 13.88 -0.50 0.92
CA SER A 149 12.97 -1.00 -0.12
C SER A 149 12.79 -2.52 0.02
N PRO A 150 11.66 -3.09 -0.36
CA PRO A 150 10.50 -2.43 -0.93
C PRO A 150 9.66 -1.70 0.12
N ALA A 151 8.90 -0.71 -0.35
CA ALA A 151 7.90 -0.04 0.46
C ALA A 151 6.73 -0.99 0.76
N GLY A 152 6.19 -0.87 1.96
CA GLY A 152 5.14 -1.76 2.47
C GLY A 152 5.61 -2.60 3.66
N GLY A 153 4.70 -3.25 4.33
CA GLY A 153 4.95 -4.01 5.56
C GLY A 153 4.58 -3.22 6.82
N SER A 154 5.00 -3.73 7.99
CA SER A 154 4.62 -3.15 9.29
C SER A 154 5.33 -1.84 9.62
N THR A 155 6.49 -1.57 9.04
CA THR A 155 7.29 -0.38 9.30
C THR A 155 7.04 0.70 8.25
N THR A 156 6.87 1.95 8.69
CA THR A 156 6.74 3.11 7.82
C THR A 156 8.03 3.33 7.05
N ARG A 157 7.92 3.55 5.75
CA ARG A 157 9.08 3.70 4.85
C ARG A 157 8.88 4.81 3.84
N LEU A 158 9.98 5.43 3.46
CA LEU A 158 10.02 6.42 2.40
C LEU A 158 10.75 5.87 1.19
N SER A 159 10.28 6.21 0.01
CA SER A 159 11.00 5.96 -1.23
C SER A 159 11.37 7.27 -1.90
N ALA A 160 12.61 7.33 -2.39
CA ALA A 160 13.09 8.46 -3.16
C ALA A 160 12.31 8.58 -4.48
N PRO A 161 12.23 9.79 -5.05
CA PRO A 161 11.66 10.01 -6.36
C PRO A 161 12.35 9.14 -7.42
N ARG A 162 11.55 8.58 -8.32
CA ARG A 162 12.08 7.85 -9.49
C ARG A 162 12.32 8.84 -10.62
N GLY A 163 13.58 8.98 -11.05
CA GLY A 163 13.98 9.79 -12.20
C GLY A 163 14.97 10.91 -11.88
N LYS A 164 15.60 11.43 -12.93
CA LYS A 164 16.67 12.46 -12.82
C LYS A 164 16.17 13.88 -12.54
N GLN A 165 14.87 14.14 -12.60
CA GLN A 165 14.28 15.48 -12.51
C GLN A 165 13.45 15.74 -11.24
N GLY A 166 13.79 15.11 -10.12
CA GLY A 166 13.10 15.38 -8.85
C GLY A 166 11.61 15.07 -8.92
N GLY A 167 11.18 14.00 -8.32
CA GLY A 167 9.76 13.67 -8.17
C GLY A 167 9.38 13.73 -6.70
N ALA A 168 8.09 13.51 -6.42
CA ALA A 168 7.60 13.43 -5.07
C ALA A 168 8.25 12.32 -4.27
N ILE A 169 8.50 12.59 -3.01
CA ILE A 169 8.84 11.57 -2.03
C ILE A 169 7.54 10.81 -1.71
N ARG A 170 7.62 9.49 -1.69
CA ARG A 170 6.49 8.64 -1.34
C ARG A 170 6.72 8.00 0.01
N LEU A 171 5.83 8.28 0.95
CA LEU A 171 5.75 7.64 2.26
C LEU A 171 4.73 6.51 2.19
N PHE A 172 5.10 5.35 2.69
CA PHE A 172 4.21 4.21 2.93
C PHE A 172 4.04 4.05 4.44
N ALA A 173 2.85 4.33 4.92
CA ALA A 173 2.53 4.18 6.32
C ALA A 173 2.53 2.70 6.73
N GLY A 174 3.34 2.38 7.73
CA GLY A 174 3.35 1.09 8.40
C GLY A 174 2.23 0.98 9.44
N THR A 175 2.47 0.14 10.42
CA THR A 175 1.63 0.01 11.62
C THR A 175 2.26 0.67 12.86
N ASP A 176 3.35 1.40 12.65
CA ASP A 176 4.04 2.18 13.67
C ASP A 176 3.14 3.27 14.26
N ASP A 177 3.50 3.75 15.45
CA ASP A 177 2.83 4.92 16.04
C ASP A 177 3.06 6.16 15.18
N PRO A 178 2.00 6.79 14.64
CA PRO A 178 2.13 7.94 13.77
C PRO A 178 2.79 9.15 14.44
N LEU A 179 2.69 9.29 15.77
CA LEU A 179 3.34 10.36 16.51
C LEU A 179 4.87 10.17 16.53
N GLN A 180 5.35 8.95 16.70
CA GLN A 180 6.78 8.65 16.63
C GLN A 180 7.33 8.83 15.22
N VAL A 181 6.58 8.43 14.21
CA VAL A 181 6.93 8.64 12.81
C VAL A 181 7.00 10.13 12.50
N ALA A 182 5.99 10.92 12.90
CA ALA A 182 5.95 12.36 12.70
C ALA A 182 7.14 13.06 13.40
N ALA A 183 7.47 12.69 14.64
CA ALA A 183 8.62 13.21 15.35
C ALA A 183 9.95 12.89 14.66
N THR A 184 10.08 11.69 14.11
CA THR A 184 11.27 11.28 13.34
C THR A 184 11.40 12.08 12.05
N LEU A 185 10.28 12.29 11.34
CA LEU A 185 10.23 13.11 10.13
C LEU A 185 10.55 14.58 10.45
N ASP A 186 9.99 15.15 11.52
CA ASP A 186 10.26 16.55 11.92
C ASP A 186 11.74 16.76 12.23
N ASN A 187 12.35 15.84 12.97
CA ASN A 187 13.79 15.87 13.24
C ASN A 187 14.64 15.76 11.96
N ALA A 188 14.20 14.99 10.99
CA ALA A 188 14.92 14.84 9.73
C ALA A 188 14.71 16.03 8.79
N LEU A 189 13.53 16.65 8.81
CA LEU A 189 13.19 17.83 8.01
C LEU A 189 13.91 19.09 8.48
N ARG A 190 14.17 19.24 9.79
CA ARG A 190 14.82 20.41 10.39
C ARG A 190 16.35 20.40 10.40
N LYS A 191 16.98 19.26 10.11
CA LYS A 191 18.44 19.12 10.02
C LYS A 191 18.97 19.47 8.64
#